data_ef1dfc4d7116faaf81b42f382de7e411
#
_entry.id   ef1dfc4d7116faaf81b42f382de7e411
#
_cell.length_a   1.000
_cell.length_b   1.000
_cell.length_c   1.000
_cell.angle_alpha   90.00
_cell.angle_beta   90.00
_cell.angle_gamma   90.00
#
_symmetry.space_group_name_H-M   'P 1'
#
loop_
_entity.id
_entity.type
_entity.pdbx_description
1 polymer ?
#
loop_
_entity_poly.entity_id
_entity_poly.type
_entity_poly.pdbx_seq_one_letter_code
_entity_poly.pdbx_strand_id
1 'polypeptide(L)'
;MCSSCSVPALYIADGHHRTASAVKVGLKRREANPNYDGTEEFNYFLSVIFPDAELAILDYNRVVKDLNGLSKEAFLEAIAAFNPQPAADKDAAKPKDTHTFGMYLDGQWYTLAFDAAVLPEDSIARLDVSILQKQLLEPILAIGDPRTDSRIDFVGGIRGLGELERRVDNGEMALAFAMFPTSVAELMQIADENKVMPPKSTWFEPKLRSGLFVHPLK
;
A
#
# COMPACT_ATOMS: atom_id res chain seq x y z
N MET A 1 20.09 6.24 28.71
CA MET A 1 18.90 5.37 28.74
C MET A 1 17.71 6.24 29.07
N CYS A 2 16.79 6.42 28.15
CA CYS A 2 15.55 7.19 28.41
C CYS A 2 14.66 6.31 29.30
N SER A 3 14.57 6.63 30.57
CA SER A 3 13.70 5.97 31.52
C SER A 3 12.24 6.33 31.21
N SER A 4 11.44 5.32 30.93
CA SER A 4 9.98 5.32 30.85
C SER A 4 9.33 6.17 29.75
N CYS A 5 9.53 5.81 28.49
CA CYS A 5 8.43 5.96 27.54
C CYS A 5 7.46 4.80 27.81
N SER A 6 6.40 5.06 28.55
CA SER A 6 5.27 4.15 28.71
C SER A 6 4.46 4.13 27.42
N VAL A 7 5.06 3.59 26.33
CA VAL A 7 4.37 3.40 25.07
C VAL A 7 3.76 2.01 25.10
N PRO A 8 2.44 1.87 24.99
CA PRO A 8 1.76 0.57 25.11
C PRO A 8 2.13 -0.41 24.01
N ALA A 9 2.39 0.06 22.79
CA ALA A 9 2.79 -0.75 21.65
C ALA A 9 3.60 0.07 20.65
N LEU A 10 4.43 -0.61 19.85
CA LEU A 10 5.15 -0.05 18.70
C LEU A 10 4.75 -0.82 17.45
N TYR A 11 4.46 -0.07 16.38
CA TYR A 11 4.06 -0.62 15.10
C TYR A 11 5.14 -0.34 14.04
N ILE A 12 5.43 -1.32 13.19
CA ILE A 12 6.39 -1.12 12.11
C ILE A 12 5.71 -0.38 10.97
N ALA A 13 5.99 0.91 10.83
CA ALA A 13 5.48 1.73 9.74
C ALA A 13 6.21 1.45 8.42
N ASP A 14 7.54 1.39 8.44
CA ASP A 14 8.38 1.12 7.26
C ASP A 14 9.59 0.28 7.65
N GLY A 15 10.19 -0.39 6.67
CA GLY A 15 11.40 -1.19 6.87
C GLY A 15 11.15 -2.62 7.37
N HIS A 16 10.01 -3.22 7.12
CA HIS A 16 9.68 -4.60 7.53
C HIS A 16 10.78 -5.61 7.18
N HIS A 17 11.34 -5.56 5.96
CA HIS A 17 12.42 -6.47 5.54
C HIS A 17 13.72 -6.19 6.28
N ARG A 18 14.04 -4.93 6.56
CA ARG A 18 15.24 -4.54 7.33
C ARG A 18 15.15 -5.05 8.77
N THR A 19 14.01 -4.83 9.41
CA THR A 19 13.73 -5.32 10.76
C THR A 19 13.80 -6.85 10.83
N ALA A 20 13.13 -7.55 9.92
CA ALA A 20 13.16 -9.00 9.86
C ALA A 20 14.59 -9.55 9.65
N SER A 21 15.40 -8.88 8.82
CA SER A 21 16.80 -9.25 8.60
C SER A 21 17.65 -9.02 9.85
N ALA A 22 17.47 -7.89 10.54
CA ALA A 22 18.18 -7.61 11.80
C ALA A 22 17.88 -8.66 12.87
N VAL A 23 16.61 -9.03 13.04
CA VAL A 23 16.19 -10.09 13.97
C VAL A 23 16.84 -11.44 13.62
N LYS A 24 16.80 -11.84 12.33
CA LYS A 24 17.45 -13.10 11.89
C LYS A 24 18.96 -13.12 12.15
N VAL A 25 19.64 -12.01 11.91
CA VAL A 25 21.08 -11.88 12.17
C VAL A 25 21.37 -11.96 13.67
N GLY A 26 20.59 -11.26 14.50
CA GLY A 26 20.72 -11.31 15.95
C GLY A 26 20.57 -12.74 16.49
N LEU A 27 19.51 -13.45 16.08
CA LEU A 27 19.27 -14.85 16.48
C LEU A 27 20.42 -15.75 16.06
N LYS A 28 20.88 -15.67 14.81
CA LYS A 28 22.00 -16.46 14.31
C LYS A 28 23.32 -16.21 15.09
N ARG A 29 23.56 -14.94 15.49
CA ARG A 29 24.74 -14.60 16.28
C ARG A 29 24.63 -15.08 17.72
N ARG A 30 23.45 -15.08 18.32
CA ARG A 30 23.21 -15.71 19.64
C ARG A 30 23.48 -17.21 19.60
N GLU A 31 23.01 -17.92 18.58
CA GLU A 31 23.27 -19.33 18.39
C GLU A 31 24.78 -19.62 18.27
N ALA A 32 25.51 -18.74 17.57
CA ALA A 32 26.98 -18.89 17.39
C ALA A 32 27.80 -18.45 18.61
N ASN A 33 27.23 -17.72 19.56
CA ASN A 33 27.84 -17.24 20.79
C ASN A 33 27.01 -17.61 22.02
N PRO A 34 27.06 -18.86 22.51
CA PRO A 34 26.20 -19.30 23.62
C PRO A 34 26.47 -18.58 24.95
N ASN A 35 27.57 -17.82 25.05
CA ASN A 35 27.91 -17.02 26.23
C ASN A 35 27.52 -15.54 26.08
N TYR A 36 26.67 -15.17 25.11
CA TYR A 36 26.21 -13.80 24.99
C TYR A 36 25.43 -13.35 26.25
N ASP A 37 25.63 -12.12 26.68
CA ASP A 37 25.01 -11.55 27.87
C ASP A 37 23.90 -10.52 27.57
N GLY A 38 23.66 -10.22 26.30
CA GLY A 38 22.65 -9.28 25.84
C GLY A 38 23.15 -7.86 25.61
N THR A 39 24.43 -7.59 25.93
CA THR A 39 25.02 -6.25 25.72
C THR A 39 25.67 -6.09 24.35
N GLU A 40 25.84 -7.17 23.60
CA GLU A 40 26.46 -7.14 22.28
C GLU A 40 25.60 -6.41 21.26
N GLU A 41 26.24 -5.65 20.38
CA GLU A 41 25.60 -4.79 19.37
C GLU A 41 24.64 -5.53 18.43
N PHE A 42 24.85 -6.81 18.18
CA PHE A 42 23.94 -7.61 17.36
C PHE A 42 22.56 -7.87 18.03
N ASN A 43 22.39 -7.55 19.31
CA ASN A 43 21.10 -7.60 20.01
C ASN A 43 20.24 -6.36 19.77
N TYR A 44 20.78 -5.35 19.12
CA TYR A 44 20.13 -4.07 18.87
C TYR A 44 20.02 -3.78 17.38
N PHE A 45 19.13 -2.92 17.00
CA PHE A 45 19.06 -2.33 15.67
C PHE A 45 18.60 -0.88 15.75
N LEU A 46 19.02 -0.08 14.78
CA LEU A 46 18.62 1.31 14.70
C LEU A 46 17.13 1.43 14.38
N SER A 47 16.40 2.11 15.23
CA SER A 47 14.98 2.40 15.05
C SER A 47 14.73 3.89 15.23
N VAL A 48 13.83 4.46 14.44
CA VAL A 48 13.32 5.82 14.59
C VAL A 48 11.84 5.71 14.93
N ILE A 49 11.46 6.31 16.05
CA ILE A 49 10.09 6.25 16.58
C ILE A 49 9.41 7.59 16.31
N PHE A 50 8.22 7.54 15.71
CA PHE A 50 7.37 8.68 15.47
C PHE A 50 6.03 8.50 16.20
N PRO A 51 5.42 9.56 16.72
CA PRO A 51 4.01 9.55 17.03
C PRO A 51 3.19 9.22 15.76
N ASP A 52 2.13 8.45 15.91
CA ASP A 52 1.23 8.08 14.79
C ASP A 52 0.63 9.32 14.09
N ALA A 53 0.35 10.38 14.85
CA ALA A 53 -0.16 11.66 14.34
C ALA A 53 0.86 12.44 13.47
N GLU A 54 2.15 12.10 13.50
CA GLU A 54 3.20 12.71 12.68
C GLU A 54 3.51 11.92 11.40
N LEU A 55 2.85 10.78 11.20
CA LEU A 55 3.00 9.97 9.99
C LEU A 55 1.89 10.27 8.99
N ALA A 56 2.27 10.50 7.74
CA ALA A 56 1.34 10.56 6.64
C ALA A 56 1.42 9.26 5.81
N ILE A 57 0.27 8.68 5.53
CA ILE A 57 0.15 7.61 4.53
C ILE A 57 -0.43 8.24 3.28
N LEU A 58 0.32 8.20 2.20
CA LEU A 58 -0.15 8.63 0.89
C LEU A 58 -0.78 7.45 0.15
N ASP A 59 -1.61 7.78 -0.83
CA ASP A 59 -2.20 6.82 -1.74
C ASP A 59 -1.13 6.02 -2.49
N TYR A 60 -1.44 4.77 -2.79
CA TYR A 60 -0.61 3.92 -3.61
C TYR A 60 -1.44 3.47 -4.81
N ASN A 61 -1.35 4.24 -5.89
CA ASN A 61 -2.17 4.11 -7.09
C ASN A 61 -1.75 2.91 -7.94
N ARG A 62 -2.65 2.42 -8.79
CA ARG A 62 -2.41 1.29 -9.70
C ARG A 62 -2.53 1.74 -11.13
N VAL A 63 -1.69 1.17 -11.99
CA VAL A 63 -1.79 1.33 -13.44
C VAL A 63 -1.71 -0.04 -14.10
N VAL A 64 -2.49 -0.24 -15.16
CA VAL A 64 -2.68 -1.54 -15.81
C VAL A 64 -2.45 -1.42 -17.30
N LYS A 65 -1.71 -2.38 -17.88
CA LYS A 65 -1.25 -2.34 -19.27
C LYS A 65 -2.35 -2.56 -20.31
N ASP A 66 -3.36 -3.35 -19.97
CA ASP A 66 -4.40 -3.74 -20.92
C ASP A 66 -5.73 -4.01 -20.22
N LEU A 67 -6.81 -4.10 -20.98
CA LEU A 67 -8.15 -4.41 -20.50
C LEU A 67 -8.50 -5.90 -20.63
N ASN A 68 -7.53 -6.79 -20.67
CA ASN A 68 -7.74 -8.24 -20.82
C ASN A 68 -8.57 -8.58 -22.07
N GLY A 69 -8.34 -7.86 -23.17
CA GLY A 69 -9.06 -8.05 -24.44
C GLY A 69 -10.46 -7.43 -24.51
N LEU A 70 -10.92 -6.76 -23.46
CA LEU A 70 -12.20 -6.06 -23.45
C LEU A 70 -12.11 -4.73 -24.21
N SER A 71 -13.21 -4.34 -24.88
CA SER A 71 -13.37 -2.95 -25.31
C SER A 71 -13.65 -2.05 -24.11
N LYS A 72 -13.52 -0.73 -24.28
CA LYS A 72 -13.84 0.25 -23.24
C LYS A 72 -15.28 0.09 -22.72
N GLU A 73 -16.24 -0.07 -23.62
CA GLU A 73 -17.65 -0.23 -23.30
C GLU A 73 -17.89 -1.54 -22.52
N ALA A 74 -17.33 -2.65 -22.97
CA ALA A 74 -17.45 -3.94 -22.30
C ALA A 74 -16.79 -3.92 -20.91
N PHE A 75 -15.66 -3.19 -20.77
CA PHE A 75 -15.01 -3.03 -19.46
C PHE A 75 -15.88 -2.19 -18.53
N LEU A 76 -16.42 -1.04 -18.98
CA LEU A 76 -17.33 -0.21 -18.17
C LEU A 76 -18.58 -0.96 -17.73
N GLU A 77 -19.13 -1.82 -18.59
CA GLU A 77 -20.24 -2.71 -18.23
C GLU A 77 -19.83 -3.76 -17.20
N ALA A 78 -18.66 -4.37 -17.35
CA ALA A 78 -18.15 -5.38 -16.42
C ALA A 78 -17.90 -4.82 -15.00
N ILE A 79 -17.53 -3.54 -14.89
CA ILE A 79 -17.32 -2.86 -13.59
C ILE A 79 -18.56 -2.15 -13.06
N ALA A 80 -19.76 -2.41 -13.59
CA ALA A 80 -20.99 -1.71 -13.21
C ALA A 80 -21.28 -1.76 -11.69
N ALA A 81 -20.85 -2.82 -10.99
CA ALA A 81 -20.94 -2.93 -9.53
C ALA A 81 -20.18 -1.83 -8.77
N PHE A 82 -19.22 -1.16 -9.41
CA PHE A 82 -18.50 0.00 -8.87
C PHE A 82 -19.14 1.33 -9.26
N ASN A 83 -20.31 1.32 -9.89
CA ASN A 83 -21.06 2.51 -10.29
C ASN A 83 -20.19 3.58 -10.98
N PRO A 84 -19.56 3.29 -12.12
CA PRO A 84 -18.68 4.23 -12.79
C PRO A 84 -19.42 5.48 -13.27
N GLN A 85 -19.00 6.65 -12.78
CA GLN A 85 -19.58 7.94 -13.19
C GLN A 85 -18.49 8.80 -13.83
N PRO A 86 -18.71 9.38 -15.02
CA PRO A 86 -17.77 10.32 -15.61
C PRO A 86 -17.49 11.49 -14.67
N ALA A 87 -16.22 11.86 -14.53
CA ALA A 87 -15.76 13.02 -13.76
C ALA A 87 -15.17 14.07 -14.70
N ALA A 88 -15.30 15.35 -14.33
CA ALA A 88 -14.86 16.46 -15.17
C ALA A 88 -13.32 16.47 -15.37
N ASP A 89 -12.60 16.13 -14.32
CA ASP A 89 -11.14 16.13 -14.29
C ASP A 89 -10.62 15.22 -13.16
N LYS A 90 -9.30 15.16 -12.99
CA LYS A 90 -8.63 14.37 -11.95
C LYS A 90 -8.99 14.82 -10.52
N ASP A 91 -9.24 16.10 -10.30
CA ASP A 91 -9.55 16.63 -8.98
C ASP A 91 -10.97 16.25 -8.56
N ALA A 92 -11.91 16.23 -9.53
CA ALA A 92 -13.25 15.70 -9.34
C ALA A 92 -13.26 14.17 -9.12
N ALA A 93 -12.36 13.44 -9.80
CA ALA A 93 -12.23 11.99 -9.69
C ALA A 93 -11.41 11.53 -8.47
N LYS A 94 -10.67 12.44 -7.81
CA LYS A 94 -9.84 12.09 -6.66
C LYS A 94 -10.70 11.51 -5.53
N PRO A 95 -10.39 10.30 -5.04
CA PRO A 95 -11.11 9.70 -3.92
C PRO A 95 -11.09 10.60 -2.69
N LYS A 96 -12.24 10.74 -2.02
CA LYS A 96 -12.40 11.58 -0.83
C LYS A 96 -12.70 10.79 0.43
N ASP A 97 -13.00 9.51 0.27
CA ASP A 97 -13.34 8.62 1.36
C ASP A 97 -12.99 7.17 1.00
N THR A 98 -12.99 6.29 1.99
CA THR A 98 -12.84 4.84 1.80
C THR A 98 -13.92 4.29 0.86
N HIS A 99 -13.59 3.19 0.17
CA HIS A 99 -14.47 2.49 -0.79
C HIS A 99 -14.84 3.31 -2.02
N THR A 100 -14.11 4.42 -2.25
CA THR A 100 -14.18 5.21 -3.47
C THR A 100 -12.85 5.18 -4.22
N PHE A 101 -12.92 5.22 -5.55
CA PHE A 101 -11.75 5.17 -6.41
C PHE A 101 -11.89 6.19 -7.54
N GLY A 102 -10.77 6.76 -7.96
CA GLY A 102 -10.70 7.43 -9.25
C GLY A 102 -10.23 6.43 -10.30
N MET A 103 -10.72 6.56 -11.52
CA MET A 103 -10.29 5.73 -12.65
C MET A 103 -10.03 6.62 -13.85
N TYR A 104 -8.86 6.45 -14.50
CA TYR A 104 -8.53 7.11 -15.76
C TYR A 104 -8.42 6.08 -16.87
N LEU A 105 -9.27 6.23 -17.89
CA LEU A 105 -9.39 5.32 -19.01
C LEU A 105 -9.63 6.11 -20.30
N ASP A 106 -8.75 5.95 -21.29
CA ASP A 106 -8.91 6.51 -22.63
C ASP A 106 -9.26 8.01 -22.60
N GLY A 107 -8.43 8.81 -21.90
CA GLY A 107 -8.59 10.27 -21.82
C GLY A 107 -9.71 10.76 -20.92
N GLN A 108 -10.44 9.88 -20.22
CA GLN A 108 -11.57 10.24 -19.38
C GLN A 108 -11.38 9.76 -17.95
N TRP A 109 -11.63 10.66 -17.00
CA TRP A 109 -11.74 10.34 -15.58
C TRP A 109 -13.14 9.84 -15.21
N TYR A 110 -13.17 8.89 -14.29
CA TYR A 110 -14.39 8.37 -13.67
C TYR A 110 -14.23 8.31 -12.16
N THR A 111 -15.33 8.50 -11.44
CA THR A 111 -15.43 8.09 -10.03
C THR A 111 -16.03 6.70 -9.95
N LEU A 112 -15.51 5.88 -9.05
CA LEU A 112 -16.03 4.56 -8.73
C LEU A 112 -16.38 4.52 -7.25
N ALA A 113 -17.44 3.83 -6.88
CA ALA A 113 -17.82 3.59 -5.50
C ALA A 113 -18.21 2.13 -5.30
N PHE A 114 -17.66 1.48 -4.28
CA PHE A 114 -18.05 0.13 -3.88
C PHE A 114 -19.10 0.22 -2.77
N ASP A 115 -20.14 -0.62 -2.86
CA ASP A 115 -21.24 -0.59 -1.89
C ASP A 115 -20.78 -1.04 -0.51
N ALA A 116 -20.85 -0.15 0.47
CA ALA A 116 -20.50 -0.43 1.85
C ALA A 116 -21.39 -1.52 2.51
N ALA A 117 -22.59 -1.77 1.98
CA ALA A 117 -23.48 -2.80 2.51
C ALA A 117 -22.99 -4.23 2.25
N VAL A 118 -22.08 -4.43 1.29
CA VAL A 118 -21.53 -5.74 0.93
C VAL A 118 -20.06 -5.90 1.32
N LEU A 119 -19.55 -5.01 2.21
CA LEU A 119 -18.17 -5.09 2.68
C LEU A 119 -17.92 -6.39 3.47
N PRO A 120 -16.77 -7.04 3.25
CA PRO A 120 -16.35 -8.17 4.06
C PRO A 120 -16.16 -7.80 5.55
N GLU A 121 -16.40 -8.74 6.46
CA GLU A 121 -16.10 -8.55 7.88
C GLU A 121 -14.59 -8.58 8.18
N ASP A 122 -13.82 -9.34 7.39
CA ASP A 122 -12.37 -9.47 7.57
C ASP A 122 -11.66 -8.13 7.30
N SER A 123 -10.82 -7.71 8.24
CA SER A 123 -10.11 -6.43 8.24
C SER A 123 -9.22 -6.22 7.01
N ILE A 124 -8.61 -7.28 6.47
CA ILE A 124 -7.79 -7.21 5.24
C ILE A 124 -8.70 -7.15 4.00
N ALA A 125 -9.73 -7.99 3.96
CA ALA A 125 -10.61 -8.08 2.80
C ALA A 125 -11.39 -6.79 2.54
N ARG A 126 -11.70 -6.01 3.59
CA ARG A 126 -12.40 -4.73 3.50
C ARG A 126 -11.54 -3.53 3.10
N LEU A 127 -10.21 -3.67 3.05
CA LEU A 127 -9.32 -2.61 2.57
C LEU A 127 -9.62 -2.29 1.10
N ASP A 128 -9.56 -1.04 0.72
CA ASP A 128 -9.75 -0.58 -0.67
C ASP A 128 -8.85 -1.31 -1.66
N VAL A 129 -7.61 -1.56 -1.27
CA VAL A 129 -6.65 -2.32 -2.09
C VAL A 129 -7.09 -3.76 -2.32
N SER A 130 -7.73 -4.39 -1.33
CA SER A 130 -8.24 -5.76 -1.41
C SER A 130 -9.54 -5.82 -2.20
N ILE A 131 -10.44 -4.85 -2.00
CA ILE A 131 -11.69 -4.71 -2.74
C ILE A 131 -11.38 -4.55 -4.24
N LEU A 132 -10.51 -3.60 -4.59
CA LEU A 132 -10.12 -3.39 -5.99
C LEU A 132 -9.51 -4.66 -6.59
N GLN A 133 -8.60 -5.33 -5.86
CA GLN A 133 -7.96 -6.55 -6.30
C GLN A 133 -8.96 -7.68 -6.54
N LYS A 134 -9.81 -7.96 -5.56
CA LYS A 134 -10.67 -9.14 -5.56
C LYS A 134 -11.96 -8.98 -6.36
N GLN A 135 -12.46 -7.76 -6.48
CA GLN A 135 -13.74 -7.49 -7.14
C GLN A 135 -13.58 -6.95 -8.57
N LEU A 136 -12.38 -6.45 -8.94
CA LEU A 136 -12.15 -5.87 -10.25
C LEU A 136 -10.91 -6.44 -10.95
N LEU A 137 -9.72 -6.29 -10.35
CA LEU A 137 -8.47 -6.63 -11.04
C LEU A 137 -8.36 -8.12 -11.36
N GLU A 138 -8.68 -8.98 -10.40
CA GLU A 138 -8.60 -10.44 -10.57
C GLU A 138 -9.72 -10.99 -11.48
N PRO A 139 -11.02 -10.75 -11.21
CA PRO A 139 -12.09 -11.37 -11.98
C PRO A 139 -12.28 -10.77 -13.39
N ILE A 140 -12.01 -9.49 -13.60
CA ILE A 140 -12.30 -8.80 -14.86
C ILE A 140 -11.04 -8.67 -15.71
N LEU A 141 -9.93 -8.23 -15.10
CA LEU A 141 -8.67 -8.00 -15.80
C LEU A 141 -7.72 -9.20 -15.73
N ALA A 142 -8.09 -10.28 -15.03
CA ALA A 142 -7.30 -11.48 -14.82
C ALA A 142 -5.89 -11.18 -14.25
N ILE A 143 -5.77 -10.14 -13.40
CA ILE A 143 -4.53 -9.79 -12.68
C ILE A 143 -4.52 -10.55 -11.35
N GLY A 144 -3.67 -11.58 -11.25
CA GLY A 144 -3.58 -12.43 -10.08
C GLY A 144 -2.78 -11.79 -8.93
N ASP A 145 -1.55 -12.26 -8.72
CA ASP A 145 -0.68 -11.70 -7.67
C ASP A 145 -0.01 -10.41 -8.18
N PRO A 146 -0.36 -9.24 -7.62
CA PRO A 146 0.18 -7.95 -8.07
C PRO A 146 1.68 -7.77 -7.84
N ARG A 147 2.35 -8.71 -7.12
CA ARG A 147 3.81 -8.71 -6.95
C ARG A 147 4.55 -9.30 -8.14
N THR A 148 3.90 -10.16 -8.89
CA THR A 148 4.49 -10.96 -9.96
C THR A 148 3.86 -10.74 -11.33
N ASP A 149 2.65 -10.22 -11.40
CA ASP A 149 1.99 -9.91 -12.66
C ASP A 149 2.62 -8.67 -13.31
N SER A 150 3.20 -8.83 -14.49
CA SER A 150 3.87 -7.75 -15.23
C SER A 150 2.90 -6.75 -15.91
N ARG A 151 1.59 -7.01 -15.86
CA ARG A 151 0.58 -6.12 -16.44
C ARG A 151 0.10 -5.04 -15.48
N ILE A 152 0.45 -5.13 -14.20
CA ILE A 152 0.16 -4.10 -13.20
C ILE A 152 1.45 -3.44 -12.72
N ASP A 153 1.39 -2.13 -12.47
CA ASP A 153 2.45 -1.38 -11.81
C ASP A 153 1.83 -0.36 -10.84
N PHE A 154 2.68 0.28 -10.03
CA PHE A 154 2.26 1.08 -8.89
C PHE A 154 2.86 2.48 -8.94
N VAL A 155 2.04 3.48 -8.61
CA VAL A 155 2.43 4.89 -8.57
C VAL A 155 2.17 5.44 -7.18
N GLY A 156 3.23 5.79 -6.44
CA GLY A 156 3.09 6.43 -5.12
C GLY A 156 2.46 7.82 -5.25
N GLY A 157 1.58 8.15 -4.32
CA GLY A 157 0.79 9.39 -4.34
C GLY A 157 1.60 10.68 -4.36
N ILE A 158 2.87 10.62 -3.93
CA ILE A 158 3.81 11.75 -4.04
C ILE A 158 4.00 12.24 -5.49
N ARG A 159 3.73 11.39 -6.50
CA ARG A 159 3.80 11.76 -7.92
C ARG A 159 2.54 12.47 -8.42
N GLY A 160 1.47 12.44 -7.64
CA GLY A 160 0.18 13.01 -7.99
C GLY A 160 -0.56 12.28 -9.11
N LEU A 161 -1.82 12.65 -9.34
CA LEU A 161 -2.69 12.01 -10.34
C LEU A 161 -2.28 12.32 -11.79
N GLY A 162 -1.55 13.40 -12.03
CA GLY A 162 -1.00 13.71 -13.36
C GLY A 162 -0.03 12.65 -13.90
N GLU A 163 0.63 11.89 -13.03
CA GLU A 163 1.45 10.76 -13.46
C GLU A 163 0.61 9.59 -13.98
N LEU A 164 -0.60 9.41 -13.46
CA LEU A 164 -1.56 8.42 -13.96
C LEU A 164 -2.01 8.78 -15.38
N GLU A 165 -2.42 10.03 -15.60
CA GLU A 165 -2.76 10.57 -16.93
C GLU A 165 -1.60 10.34 -17.88
N ARG A 166 -0.39 10.80 -17.53
CA ARG A 166 0.79 10.69 -18.37
C ARG A 166 1.07 9.24 -18.82
N ARG A 167 0.95 8.27 -17.94
CA ARG A 167 1.24 6.85 -18.24
C ARG A 167 0.18 6.21 -19.12
N VAL A 168 -1.05 6.66 -19.05
CA VAL A 168 -2.12 6.20 -19.93
C VAL A 168 -2.05 6.90 -21.28
N ASP A 169 -1.93 8.22 -21.30
CA ASP A 169 -1.96 9.02 -22.53
C ASP A 169 -0.78 8.74 -23.47
N ASN A 170 0.37 8.36 -22.91
CA ASN A 170 1.54 7.99 -23.73
C ASN A 170 1.52 6.52 -24.18
N GLY A 171 0.46 5.76 -23.87
CA GLY A 171 0.29 4.37 -24.27
C GLY A 171 1.14 3.35 -23.47
N GLU A 172 1.81 3.78 -22.38
CA GLU A 172 2.53 2.87 -21.49
C GLU A 172 1.54 1.94 -20.75
N MET A 173 0.40 2.49 -20.38
CA MET A 173 -0.69 1.81 -19.69
C MET A 173 -2.03 2.10 -20.37
N ALA A 174 -2.98 1.20 -20.26
CA ALA A 174 -4.34 1.39 -20.78
C ALA A 174 -5.29 1.99 -19.74
N LEU A 175 -4.99 1.82 -18.45
CA LEU A 175 -5.91 2.09 -17.36
C LEU A 175 -5.13 2.49 -16.10
N ALA A 176 -5.68 3.43 -15.32
CA ALA A 176 -5.14 3.81 -14.02
C ALA A 176 -6.25 3.91 -12.97
N PHE A 177 -5.90 3.57 -11.72
CA PHE A 177 -6.77 3.73 -10.55
C PHE A 177 -6.09 4.63 -9.52
N ALA A 178 -6.77 5.71 -9.14
CA ALA A 178 -6.44 6.52 -7.99
C ALA A 178 -7.11 5.90 -6.75
N MET A 179 -6.33 5.73 -5.69
CA MET A 179 -6.77 5.09 -4.45
C MET A 179 -6.98 6.13 -3.36
N PHE A 180 -7.89 5.84 -2.42
CA PHE A 180 -7.89 6.54 -1.13
C PHE A 180 -6.74 5.97 -0.27
N PRO A 181 -6.00 6.81 0.48
CA PRO A 181 -4.92 6.32 1.34
C PRO A 181 -5.44 5.41 2.44
N THR A 182 -4.78 4.28 2.66
CA THR A 182 -5.04 3.47 3.86
C THR A 182 -4.73 4.28 5.11
N SER A 183 -5.60 4.25 6.10
CA SER A 183 -5.42 4.97 7.35
C SER A 183 -4.42 4.29 8.29
N VAL A 184 -3.81 5.06 9.19
CA VAL A 184 -2.98 4.51 10.28
C VAL A 184 -3.81 3.59 11.18
N ALA A 185 -5.09 3.91 11.41
CA ALA A 185 -5.99 3.08 12.22
C ALA A 185 -6.22 1.70 11.61
N GLU A 186 -6.46 1.59 10.30
CA GLU A 186 -6.59 0.31 9.61
C GLU A 186 -5.30 -0.53 9.71
N LEU A 187 -4.14 0.12 9.55
CA LEU A 187 -2.86 -0.55 9.68
C LEU A 187 -2.66 -1.12 11.09
N MET A 188 -2.93 -0.31 12.12
CA MET A 188 -2.79 -0.72 13.52
C MET A 188 -3.75 -1.86 13.85
N GLN A 189 -5.01 -1.77 13.42
CA GLN A 189 -5.99 -2.84 13.59
C GLN A 189 -5.51 -4.17 13.00
N ILE A 190 -5.01 -4.16 11.77
CA ILE A 190 -4.50 -5.37 11.11
C ILE A 190 -3.29 -5.95 11.86
N ALA A 191 -2.40 -5.09 12.37
CA ALA A 191 -1.26 -5.52 13.17
C ALA A 191 -1.69 -6.11 14.51
N ASP A 192 -2.67 -5.53 15.20
CA ASP A 192 -3.24 -6.04 16.46
C ASP A 192 -3.92 -7.41 16.29
N GLU A 193 -4.49 -7.64 15.10
CA GLU A 193 -5.04 -8.96 14.73
C GLU A 193 -3.94 -9.97 14.32
N ASN A 194 -2.65 -9.62 14.41
CA ASN A 194 -1.52 -10.42 13.95
C ASN A 194 -1.60 -10.81 12.46
N LYS A 195 -2.23 -9.97 11.66
CA LYS A 195 -2.33 -10.12 10.22
C LYS A 195 -1.27 -9.28 9.50
N VAL A 196 -1.09 -9.50 8.21
CA VAL A 196 -0.12 -8.79 7.37
C VAL A 196 -0.83 -8.01 6.28
N MET A 197 -0.48 -6.73 6.14
CA MET A 197 -1.00 -5.86 5.08
C MET A 197 -0.75 -6.45 3.69
N PRO A 198 -1.70 -6.32 2.75
CA PRO A 198 -1.44 -6.64 1.35
C PRO A 198 -0.23 -5.84 0.81
N PRO A 199 0.49 -6.35 -0.19
CA PRO A 199 1.60 -5.63 -0.77
C PRO A 199 1.13 -4.32 -1.43
N LYS A 200 1.97 -3.28 -1.36
CA LYS A 200 1.68 -1.99 -2.00
C LYS A 200 0.39 -1.33 -1.51
N SER A 201 0.07 -1.47 -0.22
CA SER A 201 -1.09 -0.84 0.42
C SER A 201 -0.81 0.55 0.97
N THR A 202 0.41 0.80 1.41
CA THR A 202 0.79 2.03 2.11
C THR A 202 2.04 2.67 1.51
N TRP A 203 2.03 3.98 1.42
CA TRP A 203 3.21 4.80 1.12
C TRP A 203 3.42 5.78 2.27
N PHE A 204 4.34 5.44 3.17
CA PHE A 204 4.65 6.29 4.32
C PHE A 204 5.53 7.49 3.96
N GLU A 205 5.21 8.64 4.54
CA GLU A 205 6.04 9.83 4.59
C GLU A 205 6.17 10.31 6.06
N PRO A 206 7.34 10.84 6.46
CA PRO A 206 8.56 11.03 5.66
C PRO A 206 9.33 9.72 5.42
N LYS A 207 9.96 9.59 4.26
CA LYS A 207 10.91 8.50 4.00
C LYS A 207 12.25 8.78 4.66
N LEU A 208 12.70 7.86 5.51
CA LEU A 208 14.01 7.95 6.12
C LEU A 208 15.11 7.75 5.09
N ARG A 209 16.14 8.59 5.14
CA ARG A 209 17.32 8.45 4.29
C ARG A 209 18.20 7.31 4.78
N SER A 210 18.65 6.45 3.88
CA SER A 210 19.60 5.39 4.18
C SER A 210 21.04 5.94 4.23
N GLY A 211 21.89 5.33 5.07
CA GLY A 211 23.33 5.63 5.10
C GLY A 211 23.75 6.84 5.93
N LEU A 212 22.82 7.57 6.54
CA LEU A 212 23.18 8.65 7.49
C LEU A 212 23.71 8.10 8.83
N PHE A 213 23.19 6.97 9.25
CA PHE A 213 23.61 6.26 10.45
C PHE A 213 23.94 4.83 10.10
N VAL A 214 24.98 4.29 10.70
CA VAL A 214 25.41 2.89 10.55
C VAL A 214 25.52 2.29 11.95
N HIS A 215 24.86 1.17 12.16
CA HIS A 215 24.97 0.40 13.40
C HIS A 215 25.88 -0.80 13.16
N PRO A 216 27.12 -0.79 13.67
CA PRO A 216 28.04 -1.91 13.54
C PRO A 216 27.60 -3.06 14.45
N LEU A 217 27.72 -4.28 13.99
CA LEU A 217 27.33 -5.49 14.73
C LEU A 217 28.52 -6.17 15.45
N LYS A 218 29.58 -5.42 15.71
CA LYS A 218 30.81 -5.93 16.37
C LYS A 218 30.78 -5.60 17.85
#